data_32c905321db345d8ded564e4ccc7e229
#
_entry.id   32c905321db345d8ded564e4ccc7e229
#
_cell.length_a   1.000
_cell.length_b   1.000
_cell.length_c   1.000
_cell.angle_alpha   90.00
_cell.angle_beta   90.00
_cell.angle_gamma   90.00
#
_symmetry.space_group_name_H-M   'P 1'
#
loop_
_entity.id
_entity.type
_entity.pdbx_description
1 polymer ?
#
loop_
_entity_poly.entity_id
_entity_poly.type
_entity_poly.pdbx_seq_one_letter_code
_entity_poly.pdbx_strand_id
1 'polypeptide(L)'
;MELSRAAVRGAVRSNAERVAVWILALAFVGASAGTWYVTTPLHGSDASIETVRTDERVELTHRNGVYALEPVGENPTAGLVFYPGGRVHPDAYLAALAPLAAQADVAVYIPEMPLGFAVLNPDAAEEVVGSRSRIEQWFVGGHSLGGAMACRYADGHPEQVDGLVLFAAYCESDATPADPTLSVTGSADTVLDRETYQARRSNLPTDAMVVEIRGMNHSEFGSYTGQRGDRQAPIGYRTAHDRLAGVVIPWFENLTEGNRTAG
;
A
#
# COMPACT_ATOMS: atom_id res chain seq x y z
N MET A 1 -14.52 57.59 -37.82
CA MET A 1 -13.64 56.49 -38.33
C MET A 1 -14.29 55.17 -37.95
N GLU A 2 -15.21 54.69 -38.81
CA GLU A 2 -15.93 53.44 -38.57
C GLU A 2 -15.01 52.27 -38.97
N LEU A 3 -14.61 51.49 -37.97
CA LEU A 3 -13.96 50.21 -38.25
C LEU A 3 -14.95 49.32 -39.03
N SER A 4 -14.57 48.92 -40.24
CA SER A 4 -15.37 48.01 -41.06
C SER A 4 -15.75 46.74 -40.27
N ARG A 5 -17.03 46.34 -40.33
CA ARG A 5 -17.54 45.11 -39.70
C ARG A 5 -16.71 43.87 -40.04
N ALA A 6 -16.05 43.86 -41.19
CA ALA A 6 -15.13 42.81 -41.63
C ALA A 6 -13.83 42.79 -40.79
N ALA A 7 -13.26 43.96 -40.48
CA ALA A 7 -12.03 44.05 -39.65
C ALA A 7 -12.27 43.61 -38.19
N VAL A 8 -13.45 43.95 -37.64
CA VAL A 8 -13.83 43.50 -36.29
C VAL A 8 -14.04 42.00 -36.27
N ARG A 9 -14.72 41.41 -37.24
CA ARG A 9 -14.90 39.95 -37.37
C ARG A 9 -13.55 39.21 -37.50
N GLY A 10 -12.63 39.77 -38.30
CA GLY A 10 -11.30 39.19 -38.46
C GLY A 10 -10.50 39.21 -37.18
N ALA A 11 -10.52 40.32 -36.40
CA ALA A 11 -9.83 40.42 -35.13
C ALA A 11 -10.43 39.49 -34.05
N VAL A 12 -11.77 39.36 -34.02
CA VAL A 12 -12.44 38.44 -33.08
C VAL A 12 -12.07 36.99 -33.43
N ARG A 13 -12.05 36.61 -34.69
CA ARG A 13 -11.69 35.26 -35.12
C ARG A 13 -10.23 34.91 -34.82
N SER A 14 -9.29 35.82 -35.08
CA SER A 14 -7.87 35.60 -34.79
C SER A 14 -7.60 35.47 -33.27
N ASN A 15 -8.34 36.26 -32.45
CA ASN A 15 -8.24 36.13 -31.00
C ASN A 15 -8.86 34.80 -30.50
N ALA A 16 -9.98 34.39 -31.05
CA ALA A 16 -10.59 33.07 -30.75
C ALA A 16 -9.66 31.90 -31.09
N GLU A 17 -9.00 31.95 -32.25
CA GLU A 17 -8.02 30.93 -32.66
C GLU A 17 -6.81 30.90 -31.69
N ARG A 18 -6.28 32.09 -31.27
CA ARG A 18 -5.20 32.16 -30.29
C ARG A 18 -5.63 31.60 -28.94
N VAL A 19 -6.81 31.95 -28.46
CA VAL A 19 -7.36 31.43 -27.20
C VAL A 19 -7.52 29.91 -27.29
N ALA A 20 -8.05 29.38 -28.38
CA ALA A 20 -8.17 27.93 -28.59
C ALA A 20 -6.80 27.23 -28.55
N VAL A 21 -5.78 27.80 -29.21
CA VAL A 21 -4.40 27.27 -29.15
C VAL A 21 -3.86 27.24 -27.72
N TRP A 22 -4.08 28.31 -26.93
CA TRP A 22 -3.65 28.33 -25.55
C TRP A 22 -4.38 27.30 -24.66
N ILE A 23 -5.71 27.15 -24.88
CA ILE A 23 -6.49 26.12 -24.16
C ILE A 23 -5.95 24.71 -24.47
N LEU A 24 -5.70 24.42 -25.75
CA LEU A 24 -5.13 23.14 -26.16
C LEU A 24 -3.73 22.90 -25.60
N ALA A 25 -2.88 23.94 -25.61
CA ALA A 25 -1.55 23.87 -25.02
C ALA A 25 -1.59 23.60 -23.51
N LEU A 26 -2.47 24.30 -22.78
CA LEU A 26 -2.66 24.07 -21.34
C LEU A 26 -3.24 22.70 -21.05
N ALA A 27 -4.20 22.22 -21.87
CA ALA A 27 -4.75 20.89 -21.73
C ALA A 27 -3.67 19.80 -21.99
N PHE A 28 -2.82 20.01 -23.00
CA PHE A 28 -1.70 19.12 -23.30
C PHE A 28 -0.67 19.08 -22.16
N VAL A 29 -0.28 20.24 -21.62
CA VAL A 29 0.63 20.35 -20.48
C VAL A 29 0.02 19.68 -19.24
N GLY A 30 -1.27 19.92 -18.98
CA GLY A 30 -1.98 19.30 -17.86
C GLY A 30 -2.07 17.79 -18.00
N ALA A 31 -2.39 17.29 -19.20
CA ALA A 31 -2.43 15.85 -19.49
C ALA A 31 -1.04 15.21 -19.34
N SER A 32 0.00 15.86 -19.88
CA SER A 32 1.38 15.37 -19.76
C SER A 32 1.87 15.34 -18.31
N ALA A 33 1.61 16.38 -17.54
CA ALA A 33 1.94 16.44 -16.12
C ALA A 33 1.16 15.38 -15.32
N GLY A 34 -0.13 15.20 -15.63
CA GLY A 34 -0.96 14.16 -15.03
C GLY A 34 -0.45 12.75 -15.34
N THR A 35 -0.11 12.49 -16.62
CA THR A 35 0.48 11.21 -17.02
C THR A 35 1.80 10.96 -16.30
N TRP A 36 2.70 11.94 -16.30
CA TRP A 36 3.97 11.83 -15.57
C TRP A 36 3.74 11.54 -14.08
N TYR A 37 2.80 12.25 -13.46
CA TYR A 37 2.49 12.04 -12.05
C TYR A 37 2.03 10.61 -11.74
N VAL A 38 1.15 10.02 -12.54
CA VAL A 38 0.65 8.66 -12.29
C VAL A 38 1.62 7.55 -12.72
N THR A 39 2.50 7.84 -13.70
CA THR A 39 3.49 6.86 -14.19
C THR A 39 4.84 6.90 -13.45
N THR A 40 4.99 7.79 -12.47
CA THR A 40 6.21 7.89 -11.64
C THR A 40 5.87 7.51 -10.20
N PRO A 41 5.85 6.23 -9.86
CA PRO A 41 5.58 5.77 -8.49
C PRO A 41 6.73 6.13 -7.54
N LEU A 42 6.45 6.07 -6.25
CA LEU A 42 7.43 6.22 -5.18
C LEU A 42 8.09 4.86 -4.93
N HIS A 43 9.37 4.76 -5.23
CA HIS A 43 10.16 3.54 -5.06
C HIS A 43 10.83 3.47 -3.70
N GLY A 44 11.13 2.25 -3.28
CA GLY A 44 12.02 1.99 -2.15
C GLY A 44 13.43 2.52 -2.39
N SER A 45 14.16 2.82 -1.32
CA SER A 45 15.57 3.20 -1.44
C SER A 45 16.40 1.98 -1.89
N ASP A 46 17.41 2.22 -2.75
CA ASP A 46 18.31 1.16 -3.22
C ASP A 46 18.94 0.39 -2.06
N ALA A 47 19.32 1.10 -0.99
CA ALA A 47 19.91 0.49 0.20
C ALA A 47 18.95 -0.46 0.93
N SER A 48 17.65 -0.13 0.99
CA SER A 48 16.65 -1.01 1.63
C SER A 48 16.34 -2.24 0.78
N ILE A 49 16.28 -2.08 -0.54
CA ILE A 49 16.07 -3.19 -1.47
C ILE A 49 17.29 -4.14 -1.42
N GLU A 50 18.50 -3.60 -1.43
CA GLU A 50 19.74 -4.40 -1.37
C GLU A 50 19.86 -5.16 -0.04
N THR A 51 19.41 -4.59 1.07
CA THR A 51 19.36 -5.29 2.36
C THR A 51 18.54 -6.57 2.28
N VAL A 52 17.41 -6.54 1.57
CA VAL A 52 16.57 -7.73 1.40
C VAL A 52 17.18 -8.71 0.42
N ARG A 53 17.78 -8.23 -0.68
CA ARG A 53 18.45 -9.11 -1.68
C ARG A 53 19.62 -9.89 -1.11
N THR A 54 20.26 -9.35 -0.08
CA THR A 54 21.42 -9.97 0.58
C THR A 54 21.07 -10.74 1.85
N ASP A 55 19.80 -10.77 2.25
CA ASP A 55 19.34 -11.56 3.39
C ASP A 55 19.16 -13.03 2.98
N GLU A 56 20.10 -13.90 3.40
CA GLU A 56 20.09 -15.31 3.08
C GLU A 56 18.88 -16.09 3.63
N ARG A 57 18.08 -15.48 4.49
CA ARG A 57 16.88 -16.11 5.08
C ARG A 57 15.62 -15.88 4.24
N VAL A 58 15.67 -14.98 3.25
CA VAL A 58 14.51 -14.57 2.45
C VAL A 58 14.81 -14.74 0.96
N GLU A 59 13.99 -15.51 0.27
CA GLU A 59 13.99 -15.55 -1.18
C GLU A 59 13.11 -14.41 -1.72
N LEU A 60 13.73 -13.44 -2.36
CA LEU A 60 13.03 -12.36 -3.07
C LEU A 60 12.86 -12.72 -4.54
N THR A 61 11.64 -12.86 -5.00
CA THR A 61 11.31 -13.03 -6.43
C THR A 61 10.36 -11.94 -6.91
N HIS A 62 10.41 -11.67 -8.24
CA HIS A 62 9.47 -10.80 -8.90
C HIS A 62 9.01 -11.48 -10.19
N ARG A 63 7.75 -11.89 -10.25
CA ARG A 63 7.17 -12.59 -11.39
C ARG A 63 5.72 -12.18 -11.60
N ASN A 64 5.34 -11.98 -12.85
CA ASN A 64 3.96 -11.63 -13.25
C ASN A 64 3.38 -10.42 -12.48
N GLY A 65 4.22 -9.41 -12.21
CA GLY A 65 3.79 -8.20 -11.48
C GLY A 65 3.56 -8.44 -9.98
N VAL A 66 4.10 -9.51 -9.39
CA VAL A 66 4.03 -9.76 -7.95
C VAL A 66 5.44 -9.92 -7.39
N TYR A 67 5.78 -9.13 -6.39
CA TYR A 67 6.95 -9.34 -5.54
C TYR A 67 6.60 -10.37 -4.48
N ALA A 68 7.45 -11.37 -4.32
CA ALA A 68 7.30 -12.38 -3.27
C ALA A 68 8.55 -12.41 -2.38
N LEU A 69 8.30 -12.46 -1.07
CA LEU A 69 9.27 -12.67 -0.01
C LEU A 69 8.91 -14.00 0.65
N GLU A 70 9.71 -15.02 0.43
CA GLU A 70 9.46 -16.37 0.95
C GLU A 70 10.62 -16.80 1.85
N PRO A 71 10.37 -17.52 2.96
CA PRO A 71 11.44 -18.04 3.81
C PRO A 71 12.29 -19.07 3.06
N VAL A 72 13.61 -18.99 3.21
CA VAL A 72 14.54 -19.94 2.57
C VAL A 72 14.56 -21.25 3.33
N GLY A 73 14.34 -22.35 2.60
CA GLY A 73 14.42 -23.71 3.17
C GLY A 73 13.18 -24.17 3.94
N GLU A 74 12.17 -23.32 4.07
CA GLU A 74 10.90 -23.63 4.72
C GLU A 74 9.77 -23.74 3.68
N ASN A 75 8.65 -24.33 4.10
CA ASN A 75 7.41 -24.36 3.31
C ASN A 75 6.33 -23.65 4.10
N PRO A 76 6.22 -22.33 3.95
CA PRO A 76 5.25 -21.55 4.72
C PRO A 76 3.82 -22.03 4.41
N THR A 77 3.01 -22.16 5.44
CA THR A 77 1.58 -22.47 5.34
C THR A 77 0.73 -21.22 5.51
N ALA A 78 1.33 -20.11 5.95
CA ALA A 78 0.70 -18.80 6.07
C ALA A 78 1.22 -17.83 5.00
N GLY A 79 0.32 -17.05 4.40
CA GLY A 79 0.65 -16.06 3.39
C GLY A 79 -0.05 -14.73 3.65
N LEU A 80 0.65 -13.63 3.39
CA LEU A 80 0.13 -12.27 3.43
C LEU A 80 0.12 -11.68 2.03
N VAL A 81 -1.05 -11.30 1.51
CA VAL A 81 -1.13 -10.42 0.34
C VAL A 81 -1.20 -8.98 0.80
N PHE A 82 -0.19 -8.19 0.43
CA PHE A 82 -0.05 -6.82 0.91
C PHE A 82 -0.24 -5.80 -0.22
N TYR A 83 -1.27 -4.97 -0.10
CA TYR A 83 -1.64 -3.92 -1.05
C TYR A 83 -0.82 -2.65 -0.82
N PRO A 84 -0.04 -2.19 -1.81
CA PRO A 84 0.72 -0.94 -1.73
C PRO A 84 -0.16 0.29 -1.55
N GLY A 85 0.38 1.32 -0.91
CA GLY A 85 -0.24 2.64 -0.85
C GLY A 85 -0.34 3.32 -2.22
N GLY A 86 -1.19 4.34 -2.33
CA GLY A 86 -1.39 5.05 -3.58
C GLY A 86 -0.08 5.61 -4.15
N ARG A 87 0.25 5.24 -5.39
CA ARG A 87 1.49 5.59 -6.10
C ARG A 87 2.78 5.08 -5.45
N VAL A 88 2.71 4.14 -4.52
CA VAL A 88 3.91 3.53 -3.95
C VAL A 88 4.16 2.20 -4.66
N HIS A 89 5.38 2.03 -5.15
CA HIS A 89 5.79 0.79 -5.80
C HIS A 89 5.97 -0.33 -4.77
N PRO A 90 5.67 -1.60 -5.09
CA PRO A 90 5.85 -2.74 -4.19
C PRO A 90 7.24 -2.83 -3.55
N ASP A 91 8.30 -2.47 -4.29
CA ASP A 91 9.68 -2.53 -3.79
C ASP A 91 9.93 -1.66 -2.54
N ALA A 92 9.09 -0.65 -2.33
CA ALA A 92 9.16 0.20 -1.14
C ALA A 92 8.87 -0.55 0.16
N TYR A 93 8.15 -1.67 0.10
CA TYR A 93 7.72 -2.43 1.28
C TYR A 93 8.62 -3.64 1.59
N LEU A 94 9.56 -3.97 0.71
CA LEU A 94 10.38 -5.17 0.85
C LEU A 94 11.09 -5.23 2.21
N ALA A 95 11.80 -4.15 2.60
CA ALA A 95 12.55 -4.13 3.85
C ALA A 95 11.66 -4.11 5.11
N ALA A 96 10.46 -3.52 5.02
CA ALA A 96 9.51 -3.49 6.12
C ALA A 96 8.84 -4.85 6.37
N LEU A 97 8.65 -5.65 5.29
CA LEU A 97 7.91 -6.91 5.33
C LEU A 97 8.81 -8.15 5.30
N ALA A 98 10.07 -8.06 4.84
CA ALA A 98 11.00 -9.18 4.85
C ALA A 98 11.16 -9.88 6.22
N PRO A 99 11.09 -9.17 7.36
CA PRO A 99 11.13 -9.82 8.67
C PRO A 99 10.02 -10.86 8.90
N LEU A 100 8.86 -10.76 8.23
CA LEU A 100 7.79 -11.76 8.32
C LEU A 100 8.24 -13.10 7.72
N ALA A 101 8.86 -13.07 6.55
CA ALA A 101 9.42 -14.27 5.94
C ALA A 101 10.63 -14.80 6.73
N ALA A 102 11.51 -13.89 7.17
CA ALA A 102 12.75 -14.28 7.84
C ALA A 102 12.58 -14.83 9.26
N GLN A 103 11.46 -14.53 9.96
CA GLN A 103 11.32 -14.75 11.40
C GLN A 103 9.96 -15.35 11.81
N ALA A 104 8.90 -15.16 11.03
CA ALA A 104 7.55 -15.63 11.37
C ALA A 104 7.03 -16.74 10.44
N ASP A 105 7.85 -17.21 9.49
CA ASP A 105 7.47 -18.23 8.50
C ASP A 105 6.22 -17.88 7.68
N VAL A 106 6.05 -16.57 7.37
CA VAL A 106 4.93 -16.05 6.59
C VAL A 106 5.44 -15.60 5.23
N ALA A 107 4.94 -16.23 4.16
CA ALA A 107 5.21 -15.75 2.80
C ALA A 107 4.46 -14.43 2.54
N VAL A 108 5.15 -13.44 1.96
CA VAL A 108 4.55 -12.14 1.66
C VAL A 108 4.52 -11.91 0.15
N TYR A 109 3.36 -11.52 -0.35
CA TYR A 109 3.12 -11.25 -1.76
C TYR A 109 2.61 -9.82 -1.93
N ILE A 110 3.33 -9.03 -2.74
CA ILE A 110 3.03 -7.61 -2.94
C ILE A 110 2.76 -7.40 -4.43
N PRO A 111 1.49 -7.37 -4.87
CA PRO A 111 1.14 -7.16 -6.28
C PRO A 111 1.39 -5.73 -6.73
N GLU A 112 1.82 -5.56 -7.98
CA GLU A 112 1.85 -4.27 -8.65
C GLU A 112 0.43 -3.82 -8.96
N MET A 113 0.12 -2.57 -8.63
CA MET A 113 -1.21 -2.01 -8.86
C MET A 113 -1.26 -1.21 -10.17
N PRO A 114 -2.33 -1.33 -10.97
CA PRO A 114 -2.50 -0.55 -12.17
C PRO A 114 -2.34 0.95 -11.88
N LEU A 115 -1.46 1.62 -12.61
CA LEU A 115 -1.10 3.03 -12.40
C LEU A 115 -0.68 3.37 -10.94
N GLY A 116 -0.29 2.37 -10.15
CA GLY A 116 0.06 2.53 -8.74
C GLY A 116 -1.13 2.73 -7.79
N PHE A 117 -2.35 2.32 -8.18
CA PHE A 117 -3.54 2.52 -7.35
C PHE A 117 -4.31 1.20 -7.14
N ALA A 118 -4.36 0.73 -5.91
CA ALA A 118 -5.08 -0.48 -5.53
C ALA A 118 -6.60 -0.43 -5.84
N VAL A 119 -7.19 0.77 -5.86
CA VAL A 119 -8.59 0.96 -6.22
C VAL A 119 -8.93 0.51 -7.66
N LEU A 120 -7.93 0.42 -8.54
CA LEU A 120 -8.09 -0.05 -9.92
C LEU A 120 -8.01 -1.57 -10.06
N ASN A 121 -7.58 -2.28 -9.02
CA ASN A 121 -7.58 -3.74 -8.92
C ASN A 121 -7.78 -4.15 -7.46
N PRO A 122 -8.98 -3.94 -6.87
CA PRO A 122 -9.23 -4.26 -5.48
C PRO A 122 -9.15 -5.78 -5.19
N ASP A 123 -9.36 -6.61 -6.20
CA ASP A 123 -9.36 -8.06 -6.10
C ASP A 123 -8.00 -8.69 -6.48
N ALA A 124 -6.91 -7.91 -6.43
CA ALA A 124 -5.55 -8.39 -6.75
C ALA A 124 -5.09 -9.59 -5.90
N ALA A 125 -5.65 -9.76 -4.70
CA ALA A 125 -5.33 -10.91 -3.85
C ALA A 125 -5.88 -12.22 -4.42
N GLU A 126 -6.98 -12.23 -5.17
CA GLU A 126 -7.60 -13.44 -5.71
C GLU A 126 -6.64 -14.23 -6.62
N GLU A 127 -5.91 -13.53 -7.51
CA GLU A 127 -4.92 -14.17 -8.39
C GLU A 127 -3.74 -14.76 -7.60
N VAL A 128 -3.32 -14.07 -6.52
CA VAL A 128 -2.24 -14.52 -5.66
C VAL A 128 -2.66 -15.76 -4.89
N VAL A 129 -3.81 -15.73 -4.22
CA VAL A 129 -4.38 -16.83 -3.44
C VAL A 129 -4.61 -18.04 -4.34
N GLY A 130 -5.30 -17.87 -5.46
CA GLY A 130 -5.65 -18.96 -6.37
C GLY A 130 -4.45 -19.69 -7.02
N SER A 131 -3.26 -19.06 -7.04
CA SER A 131 -2.06 -19.63 -7.64
C SER A 131 -1.12 -20.36 -6.65
N ARG A 132 -1.44 -20.40 -5.34
CA ARG A 132 -0.52 -20.89 -4.28
C ARG A 132 -1.19 -21.87 -3.34
N SER A 133 -1.41 -23.07 -3.84
CA SER A 133 -2.13 -24.16 -3.15
C SER A 133 -1.46 -24.72 -1.88
N ARG A 134 -0.22 -24.31 -1.58
CA ARG A 134 0.48 -24.72 -0.33
C ARG A 134 0.14 -23.84 0.86
N ILE A 135 -0.31 -22.60 0.61
CA ILE A 135 -0.71 -21.70 1.67
C ILE A 135 -2.11 -22.10 2.13
N GLU A 136 -2.23 -22.38 3.42
CA GLU A 136 -3.46 -22.81 4.06
C GLU A 136 -4.19 -21.67 4.77
N GLN A 137 -3.42 -20.68 5.26
CA GLN A 137 -3.93 -19.50 5.94
C GLN A 137 -3.58 -18.24 5.15
N TRP A 138 -4.61 -17.48 4.79
CA TRP A 138 -4.43 -16.26 4.03
C TRP A 138 -4.78 -15.02 4.82
N PHE A 139 -3.79 -14.16 4.96
CA PHE A 139 -3.95 -12.82 5.47
C PHE A 139 -3.94 -11.82 4.32
N VAL A 140 -4.74 -10.78 4.45
CA VAL A 140 -4.64 -9.63 3.55
C VAL A 140 -4.27 -8.40 4.36
N GLY A 141 -3.57 -7.48 3.72
CA GLY A 141 -3.18 -6.26 4.40
C GLY A 141 -2.80 -5.18 3.42
N GLY A 142 -2.46 -4.01 3.92
CA GLY A 142 -2.00 -2.95 3.05
C GLY A 142 -1.75 -1.66 3.80
N HIS A 143 -1.15 -0.73 3.07
CA HIS A 143 -0.78 0.58 3.58
C HIS A 143 -1.66 1.67 2.96
N SER A 144 -2.15 2.60 3.78
CA SER A 144 -2.88 3.77 3.30
C SER A 144 -4.06 3.36 2.39
N LEU A 145 -4.14 3.84 1.15
CA LEU A 145 -5.15 3.42 0.16
C LEU A 145 -5.19 1.90 -0.05
N GLY A 146 -4.01 1.24 -0.04
CA GLY A 146 -3.92 -0.21 -0.15
C GLY A 146 -4.58 -0.93 1.02
N GLY A 147 -4.45 -0.40 2.24
CA GLY A 147 -5.12 -0.95 3.42
C GLY A 147 -6.65 -0.84 3.34
N ALA A 148 -7.17 0.27 2.81
CA ALA A 148 -8.61 0.41 2.56
C ALA A 148 -9.12 -0.62 1.52
N MET A 149 -8.31 -0.93 0.51
CA MET A 149 -8.66 -1.97 -0.48
C MET A 149 -8.51 -3.38 0.08
N ALA A 150 -7.54 -3.63 0.97
CA ALA A 150 -7.44 -4.89 1.71
C ALA A 150 -8.68 -5.14 2.59
N CYS A 151 -9.18 -4.11 3.29
CA CYS A 151 -10.46 -4.19 4.01
C CYS A 151 -11.61 -4.60 3.08
N ARG A 152 -11.71 -3.93 1.92
CA ARG A 152 -12.77 -4.21 0.95
C ARG A 152 -12.68 -5.63 0.41
N TYR A 153 -11.46 -6.12 0.15
CA TYR A 153 -11.25 -7.50 -0.29
C TYR A 153 -11.69 -8.49 0.79
N ALA A 154 -11.26 -8.29 2.05
CA ALA A 154 -11.62 -9.14 3.17
C ALA A 154 -13.15 -9.19 3.40
N ASP A 155 -13.84 -8.05 3.30
CA ASP A 155 -15.30 -7.96 3.41
C ASP A 155 -16.02 -8.75 2.30
N GLY A 156 -15.45 -8.74 1.09
CA GLY A 156 -16.00 -9.49 -0.05
C GLY A 156 -15.67 -10.99 -0.06
N HIS A 157 -14.66 -11.44 0.70
CA HIS A 157 -14.13 -12.81 0.65
C HIS A 157 -13.90 -13.39 2.06
N PRO A 158 -14.91 -13.38 2.95
CA PRO A 158 -14.76 -13.78 4.35
C PRO A 158 -14.30 -15.23 4.54
N GLU A 159 -14.61 -16.10 3.58
CA GLU A 159 -14.24 -17.53 3.62
C GLU A 159 -12.79 -17.79 3.16
N GLN A 160 -12.10 -16.77 2.66
CA GLN A 160 -10.74 -16.89 2.10
C GLN A 160 -9.71 -16.10 2.91
N VAL A 161 -10.14 -15.25 3.84
CA VAL A 161 -9.26 -14.34 4.58
C VAL A 161 -9.30 -14.69 6.06
N ASP A 162 -8.18 -15.17 6.58
CA ASP A 162 -8.00 -15.56 7.96
C ASP A 162 -7.58 -14.40 8.88
N GLY A 163 -7.33 -13.21 8.32
CA GLY A 163 -7.02 -12.02 9.12
C GLY A 163 -6.60 -10.82 8.29
N LEU A 164 -6.62 -9.64 8.93
CA LEU A 164 -6.41 -8.34 8.29
C LEU A 164 -5.28 -7.54 8.95
N VAL A 165 -4.38 -6.97 8.14
CA VAL A 165 -3.27 -6.13 8.60
C VAL A 165 -3.32 -4.75 7.96
N LEU A 166 -3.51 -3.72 8.76
CA LEU A 166 -3.66 -2.34 8.30
C LEU A 166 -2.51 -1.47 8.77
N PHE A 167 -1.77 -0.86 7.83
CA PHE A 167 -0.75 0.12 8.10
C PHE A 167 -1.22 1.50 7.68
N ALA A 168 -1.33 2.43 8.63
CA ALA A 168 -1.79 3.80 8.41
C ALA A 168 -3.05 3.87 7.52
N ALA A 169 -4.04 3.01 7.80
CA ALA A 169 -5.26 2.85 7.03
C ALA A 169 -6.47 2.65 7.92
N TYR A 170 -7.65 2.79 7.35
CA TYR A 170 -8.93 2.48 7.99
C TYR A 170 -9.88 1.80 7.00
N CYS A 171 -10.83 1.05 7.52
CA CYS A 171 -11.89 0.44 6.73
C CYS A 171 -13.05 1.41 6.54
N GLU A 172 -13.58 1.50 5.31
CA GLU A 172 -14.74 2.34 4.99
C GLU A 172 -16.07 1.72 5.45
N SER A 173 -16.16 0.39 5.47
CA SER A 173 -17.26 -0.40 5.97
C SER A 173 -16.84 -1.23 7.18
N ASP A 174 -17.80 -1.84 7.86
CA ASP A 174 -17.52 -2.77 8.95
C ASP A 174 -16.69 -3.95 8.42
N ALA A 175 -15.49 -4.12 8.98
CA ALA A 175 -14.57 -5.20 8.62
C ALA A 175 -14.86 -6.47 9.46
N THR A 176 -16.11 -6.74 9.69
CA THR A 176 -16.61 -7.83 10.54
C THR A 176 -16.11 -9.24 10.20
N PRO A 177 -15.76 -9.58 8.94
CA PRO A 177 -15.33 -10.94 8.62
C PRO A 177 -13.85 -11.21 8.85
N ALA A 178 -13.01 -10.20 8.96
CA ALA A 178 -11.56 -10.39 9.06
C ALA A 178 -11.07 -10.27 10.51
N ASP A 179 -11.45 -11.22 11.32
CA ASP A 179 -10.95 -11.39 12.68
C ASP A 179 -10.01 -12.61 12.68
N PRO A 180 -8.75 -12.45 13.10
CA PRO A 180 -8.14 -11.32 13.80
C PRO A 180 -7.69 -10.14 12.90
N THR A 181 -7.74 -8.93 13.46
CA THR A 181 -7.30 -7.71 12.78
C THR A 181 -6.18 -6.99 13.56
N LEU A 182 -5.13 -6.58 12.85
CA LEU A 182 -4.07 -5.72 13.35
C LEU A 182 -4.10 -4.36 12.64
N SER A 183 -4.23 -3.28 13.38
CA SER A 183 -4.14 -1.90 12.87
C SER A 183 -2.97 -1.16 13.48
N VAL A 184 -2.01 -0.75 12.66
CA VAL A 184 -0.80 -0.05 13.08
C VAL A 184 -0.77 1.36 12.49
N THR A 185 -0.54 2.36 13.35
CA THR A 185 -0.34 3.76 12.93
C THR A 185 0.99 4.28 13.42
N GLY A 186 1.47 5.37 12.84
CA GLY A 186 2.70 6.04 13.29
C GLY A 186 2.37 7.38 13.95
N SER A 187 2.95 7.70 15.11
CA SER A 187 2.59 8.95 15.83
C SER A 187 3.09 10.24 15.16
N ALA A 188 4.05 10.14 14.22
CA ALA A 188 4.54 11.25 13.41
C ALA A 188 3.91 11.30 12.00
N ASP A 189 2.96 10.40 11.69
CA ASP A 189 2.24 10.39 10.43
C ASP A 189 1.36 11.64 10.31
N THR A 190 1.60 12.43 9.25
CA THR A 190 0.87 13.66 8.93
C THR A 190 0.06 13.54 7.64
N VAL A 191 -0.03 12.34 7.06
CA VAL A 191 -0.81 12.01 5.86
C VAL A 191 -2.13 11.34 6.24
N LEU A 192 -2.09 10.40 7.19
CA LEU A 192 -3.30 9.76 7.71
C LEU A 192 -4.22 10.81 8.35
N ASP A 193 -5.44 10.91 7.87
CA ASP A 193 -6.47 11.71 8.51
C ASP A 193 -6.86 11.07 9.86
N ARG A 194 -6.35 11.67 10.93
CA ARG A 194 -6.54 11.17 12.29
C ARG A 194 -7.99 11.23 12.76
N GLU A 195 -8.74 12.23 12.34
CA GLU A 195 -10.14 12.39 12.70
C GLU A 195 -10.96 11.27 12.04
N THR A 196 -10.78 11.08 10.74
CA THR A 196 -11.42 9.99 10.00
C THR A 196 -10.99 8.61 10.54
N TYR A 197 -9.70 8.41 10.81
CA TYR A 197 -9.22 7.15 11.41
C TYR A 197 -9.91 6.84 12.74
N GLN A 198 -10.03 7.81 13.63
CA GLN A 198 -10.70 7.61 14.93
C GLN A 198 -12.20 7.33 14.76
N ALA A 199 -12.85 8.04 13.85
CA ALA A 199 -14.27 7.84 13.55
C ALA A 199 -14.56 6.44 12.96
N ARG A 200 -13.61 5.90 12.17
CA ARG A 200 -13.73 4.59 11.50
C ARG A 200 -13.21 3.41 12.33
N ARG A 201 -12.70 3.66 13.55
CA ARG A 201 -12.26 2.57 14.43
C ARG A 201 -13.38 1.61 14.80
N SER A 202 -14.61 2.09 14.84
CA SER A 202 -15.78 1.23 15.05
C SER A 202 -16.07 0.22 13.94
N ASN A 203 -15.43 0.42 12.76
CA ASN A 203 -15.53 -0.52 11.64
C ASN A 203 -14.57 -1.71 11.78
N LEU A 204 -13.66 -1.69 12.77
CA LEU A 204 -12.79 -2.83 13.08
C LEU A 204 -13.49 -3.76 14.08
N PRO A 205 -13.14 -5.07 14.09
CA PRO A 205 -13.56 -5.99 15.14
C PRO A 205 -13.26 -5.44 16.54
N THR A 206 -14.07 -5.78 17.52
CA THR A 206 -13.96 -5.26 18.89
C THR A 206 -12.68 -5.66 19.61
N ASP A 207 -12.09 -6.77 19.21
CA ASP A 207 -10.84 -7.35 19.70
C ASP A 207 -9.65 -7.06 18.78
N ALA A 208 -9.84 -6.22 17.75
CA ALA A 208 -8.75 -5.78 16.88
C ALA A 208 -7.58 -5.19 17.70
N MET A 209 -6.38 -5.68 17.43
CA MET A 209 -5.17 -5.12 18.02
C MET A 209 -4.82 -3.79 17.33
N VAL A 210 -4.85 -2.70 18.08
CA VAL A 210 -4.57 -1.36 17.59
C VAL A 210 -3.32 -0.81 18.26
N VAL A 211 -2.30 -0.48 17.46
CA VAL A 211 -0.99 -0.03 17.94
C VAL A 211 -0.59 1.28 17.26
N GLU A 212 -0.03 2.21 18.03
CA GLU A 212 0.61 3.40 17.50
C GLU A 212 2.13 3.34 17.76
N ILE A 213 2.93 3.33 16.68
CA ILE A 213 4.39 3.33 16.76
C ILE A 213 4.89 4.77 16.95
N ARG A 214 5.54 5.02 18.09
CA ARG A 214 6.04 6.36 18.41
C ARG A 214 7.13 6.79 17.44
N GLY A 215 6.97 7.99 16.86
CA GLY A 215 7.96 8.62 15.99
C GLY A 215 7.94 8.16 14.54
N MET A 216 7.16 7.15 14.19
CA MET A 216 7.01 6.65 12.82
C MET A 216 6.10 7.57 12.01
N ASN A 217 6.50 7.95 10.77
CA ASN A 217 5.68 8.68 9.85
C ASN A 217 5.03 7.78 8.79
N HIS A 218 4.31 8.37 7.82
CA HIS A 218 3.58 7.62 6.80
C HIS A 218 4.50 6.83 5.87
N SER A 219 5.58 7.45 5.38
CA SER A 219 6.52 6.81 4.43
C SER A 219 7.36 5.69 5.06
N GLU A 220 7.47 5.66 6.39
CA GLU A 220 8.24 4.65 7.12
C GLU A 220 7.52 3.30 7.27
N PHE A 221 6.24 3.19 6.87
CA PHE A 221 5.60 1.89 6.64
C PHE A 221 6.18 1.17 5.42
N GLY A 222 6.93 1.88 4.60
CA GLY A 222 7.82 1.38 3.56
C GLY A 222 9.21 2.00 3.71
N SER A 223 9.96 2.11 2.60
CA SER A 223 11.31 2.72 2.55
C SER A 223 11.39 3.76 1.45
N TYR A 224 10.38 4.64 1.34
CA TYR A 224 10.27 5.59 0.24
C TYR A 224 10.22 7.04 0.75
N THR A 225 10.46 7.98 -0.16
CA THR A 225 10.41 9.42 0.11
C THR A 225 9.55 10.15 -0.91
N GLY A 226 9.24 11.42 -0.65
CA GLY A 226 8.49 12.25 -1.60
C GLY A 226 6.97 12.15 -1.46
N GLN A 227 6.45 11.49 -0.43
CA GLN A 227 5.03 11.51 -0.10
C GLN A 227 4.58 12.93 0.23
N ARG A 228 3.63 13.44 -0.56
CA ARG A 228 3.09 14.78 -0.32
C ARG A 228 2.36 14.84 1.02
N GLY A 229 2.71 15.84 1.83
CA GLY A 229 2.11 16.04 3.15
C GLY A 229 2.80 15.28 4.28
N ASP A 230 3.66 14.31 3.96
CA ASP A 230 4.42 13.60 4.98
C ASP A 230 5.60 14.43 5.48
N ARG A 231 5.72 14.57 6.78
CA ARG A 231 6.82 15.31 7.41
C ARG A 231 7.94 14.33 7.77
N GLN A 232 9.16 14.87 7.85
CA GLN A 232 10.30 14.06 8.27
C GLN A 232 10.06 13.50 9.67
N ALA A 233 10.25 12.18 9.80
CA ALA A 233 10.15 11.49 11.06
C ALA A 233 11.35 11.78 11.97
N PRO A 234 11.17 11.75 13.29
CA PRO A 234 12.29 11.85 14.25
C PRO A 234 13.12 10.55 14.33
N ILE A 235 12.66 9.45 13.72
CA ILE A 235 13.36 8.18 13.62
C ILE A 235 13.67 7.88 12.15
N GLY A 236 14.58 6.96 11.87
CA GLY A 236 14.83 6.53 10.48
C GLY A 236 14.23 5.17 10.20
N TYR A 237 14.16 4.81 8.92
CA TYR A 237 13.53 3.58 8.41
C TYR A 237 13.92 2.32 9.19
N ARG A 238 15.20 2.13 9.51
CA ARG A 238 15.64 0.96 10.29
C ARG A 238 14.93 0.87 11.64
N THR A 239 14.94 1.95 12.41
CA THR A 239 14.28 1.98 13.72
C THR A 239 12.76 1.83 13.58
N ALA A 240 12.17 2.41 12.54
CA ALA A 240 10.74 2.27 12.25
C ALA A 240 10.39 0.81 11.94
N HIS A 241 11.16 0.16 11.05
CA HIS A 241 10.95 -1.24 10.67
C HIS A 241 11.21 -2.20 11.82
N ASP A 242 12.24 -1.98 12.65
CA ASP A 242 12.49 -2.79 13.88
C ASP A 242 11.30 -2.72 14.83
N ARG A 243 10.71 -1.53 15.01
CA ARG A 243 9.51 -1.36 15.84
C ARG A 243 8.27 -1.99 15.22
N LEU A 244 8.11 -1.86 13.91
CA LEU A 244 7.01 -2.48 13.16
C LEU A 244 7.10 -4.00 13.25
N ALA A 245 8.27 -4.58 13.01
CA ALA A 245 8.54 -6.02 13.14
C ALA A 245 8.24 -6.51 14.57
N GLY A 246 8.64 -5.74 15.58
CA GLY A 246 8.34 -6.05 16.99
C GLY A 246 6.84 -6.07 17.35
N VAL A 247 5.98 -5.54 16.49
CA VAL A 247 4.51 -5.61 16.65
C VAL A 247 3.94 -6.72 15.78
N VAL A 248 4.36 -6.78 14.51
CA VAL A 248 3.71 -7.62 13.49
C VAL A 248 4.13 -9.09 13.63
N ILE A 249 5.41 -9.37 13.93
CA ILE A 249 5.92 -10.74 14.09
C ILE A 249 5.19 -11.48 15.23
N PRO A 250 5.16 -10.97 16.46
CA PRO A 250 4.46 -11.67 17.56
C PRO A 250 2.96 -11.86 17.28
N TRP A 251 2.33 -10.94 16.52
CA TRP A 251 0.94 -11.08 16.14
C TRP A 251 0.73 -12.28 15.21
N PHE A 252 1.57 -12.45 14.19
CA PHE A 252 1.51 -13.61 13.29
C PHE A 252 1.88 -14.91 14.00
N GLU A 253 2.93 -14.93 14.83
CA GLU A 253 3.34 -16.11 15.59
C GLU A 253 2.20 -16.65 16.47
N ASN A 254 1.50 -15.77 17.18
CA ASN A 254 0.36 -16.18 18.02
C ASN A 254 -0.78 -16.83 17.21
N LEU A 255 -0.98 -16.44 15.95
CA LEU A 255 -2.03 -16.96 15.09
C LEU A 255 -1.63 -18.27 14.42
N THR A 256 -0.39 -18.35 13.94
CA THR A 256 0.11 -19.54 13.23
C THR A 256 0.44 -20.70 14.17
N GLU A 257 0.93 -20.41 15.40
CA GLU A 257 1.17 -21.44 16.42
C GLU A 257 -0.12 -22.00 17.02
N GLY A 258 -1.12 -21.14 17.23
CA GLY A 258 -2.43 -21.57 17.74
C GLY A 258 -3.09 -22.65 16.88
N ASN A 259 -2.90 -22.60 15.57
CA ASN A 259 -3.41 -23.59 14.63
C ASN A 259 -2.55 -24.87 14.55
N ARG A 260 -1.23 -24.78 14.75
CA ARG A 260 -0.33 -25.96 14.77
C ARG A 260 -0.60 -26.88 15.98
N THR A 261 -1.19 -26.36 17.04
CA THR A 261 -1.51 -27.14 18.27
C THR A 261 -2.94 -27.70 18.28
N ALA A 262 -3.79 -27.27 17.36
CA ALA A 262 -5.20 -27.68 17.29
C ALA A 262 -5.49 -28.78 16.24
N GLY A 263 -4.51 -29.16 15.41
CA GLY A 263 -4.58 -30.22 14.40
C GLY A 263 -3.76 -31.45 14.80
#